data_73852cfe51bca8fe3fe11db79032cd5d
#
_entry.id   73852cfe51bca8fe3fe11db79032cd5d
#
_cell.length_a   1.000
_cell.length_b   1.000
_cell.length_c   1.000
_cell.angle_alpha   90.00
_cell.angle_beta   90.00
_cell.angle_gamma   90.00
#
_symmetry.space_group_name_H-M   'P 1'
#
loop_
_entity.id
_entity.type
_entity.pdbx_description
1 polymer ?
#
loop_
_entity_poly.entity_id
_entity_poly.type
_entity_poly.pdbx_seq_one_letter_code
_entity_poly.pdbx_strand_id
1 'polypeptide(L)'
;MLYAGTSGWAYPGWKPDFYPAKTPAKKFLEVYATRLNSVEVNYTFRRYPSEKLLAGWIASTPAGFRFSVKANQLITHIKRLRDARELTQRFLSSLQLLTEAGKLGVVLYQLPPFLKADAALLSDFLGLLPAAVRSTFEFRHDSWFTEEVFTLLRQANAALCLAESEKLVVPDVSTANFVYYRLRKPEYSAAERRQLAERIGAQLAHERDAFVYFKHEETPEGALYAGELIQRAAG
;
A
#
# COMPACT_ATOMS: atom_id res chain seq x y z
N MET A 1 -14.81 1.69 0.12
CA MET A 1 -14.26 3.06 0.31
C MET A 1 -12.98 3.25 -0.50
N LEU A 2 -12.66 4.49 -0.94
CA LEU A 2 -11.39 4.82 -1.59
C LEU A 2 -10.40 5.37 -0.57
N TYR A 3 -9.20 4.80 -0.55
CA TYR A 3 -8.01 5.26 0.18
C TYR A 3 -6.92 5.57 -0.85
N ALA A 4 -6.64 6.84 -1.09
CA ALA A 4 -5.63 7.25 -2.06
C ALA A 4 -4.56 8.13 -1.43
N GLY A 5 -3.33 7.96 -1.91
CA GLY A 5 -2.17 8.69 -1.42
C GLY A 5 -0.91 8.34 -2.18
N THR A 6 0.22 8.47 -1.52
CA THR A 6 1.55 8.29 -2.09
C THR A 6 2.39 7.29 -1.30
N SER A 7 3.47 6.82 -1.89
CA SER A 7 4.52 6.06 -1.20
C SER A 7 5.41 7.01 -0.40
N GLY A 8 4.99 7.35 0.83
CA GLY A 8 5.62 8.34 1.68
C GLY A 8 5.03 9.75 1.55
N TRP A 9 5.43 10.65 2.46
CA TRP A 9 4.93 12.03 2.54
C TRP A 9 6.02 13.07 2.85
N ALA A 10 7.19 12.65 3.29
CA ALA A 10 8.21 13.53 3.85
C ALA A 10 9.16 14.08 2.77
N TYR A 11 8.61 14.67 1.72
CA TYR A 11 9.36 15.16 0.57
C TYR A 11 9.37 16.69 0.50
N PRO A 12 10.46 17.37 0.89
CA PRO A 12 10.56 18.85 0.82
C PRO A 12 10.39 19.43 -0.60
N GLY A 13 10.75 18.64 -1.63
CA GLY A 13 10.59 19.03 -3.04
C GLY A 13 9.14 19.21 -3.49
N TRP A 14 8.16 18.80 -2.69
CA TRP A 14 6.76 19.00 -2.99
C TRP A 14 6.24 20.43 -2.67
N LYS A 15 7.13 21.33 -2.25
CA LYS A 15 6.84 22.76 -2.12
C LYS A 15 7.09 23.48 -3.44
N PRO A 16 6.31 24.52 -3.76
CA PRO A 16 5.14 25.03 -3.00
C PRO A 16 3.82 24.33 -3.38
N ASP A 17 3.81 23.42 -4.35
CA ASP A 17 2.62 22.94 -5.06
C ASP A 17 1.71 22.04 -4.20
N PHE A 18 2.31 21.14 -3.44
CA PHE A 18 1.55 20.30 -2.51
C PHE A 18 1.65 20.80 -1.07
N TYR A 19 2.83 21.10 -0.57
CA TYR A 19 2.99 21.72 0.75
C TYR A 19 3.14 23.23 0.60
N PRO A 20 2.46 24.05 1.42
CA PRO A 20 2.74 25.48 1.47
C PRO A 20 4.24 25.76 1.66
N ALA A 21 4.78 26.79 1.01
CA ALA A 21 6.22 27.06 0.95
C ALA A 21 6.92 27.11 2.32
N LYS A 22 6.23 27.61 3.35
CA LYS A 22 6.76 27.78 4.72
C LYS A 22 6.50 26.58 5.64
N THR A 23 5.90 25.48 5.13
CA THR A 23 5.59 24.30 5.97
C THR A 23 6.86 23.66 6.50
N PRO A 24 7.08 23.55 7.82
CA PRO A 24 8.23 22.84 8.38
C PRO A 24 8.07 21.32 8.23
N ALA A 25 9.17 20.60 8.06
CA ALA A 25 9.16 19.15 7.82
C ALA A 25 8.35 18.34 8.87
N LYS A 26 8.41 18.76 10.14
CA LYS A 26 7.64 18.13 11.23
C LYS A 26 6.11 18.23 11.07
N LYS A 27 5.62 19.12 10.20
CA LYS A 27 4.20 19.35 9.91
C LYS A 27 3.75 18.71 8.59
N PHE A 28 4.65 18.05 7.85
CA PHE A 28 4.28 17.48 6.54
C PHE A 28 3.15 16.47 6.64
N LEU A 29 3.19 15.55 7.61
CA LEU A 29 2.11 14.56 7.75
C LEU A 29 0.77 15.20 8.07
N GLU A 30 0.75 16.20 8.94
CA GLU A 30 -0.45 16.94 9.32
C GLU A 30 -1.07 17.63 8.09
N VAL A 31 -0.25 18.35 7.29
CA VAL A 31 -0.72 18.99 6.05
C VAL A 31 -1.12 17.95 4.99
N TYR A 32 -0.35 16.88 4.85
CA TYR A 32 -0.66 15.77 3.95
C TYR A 32 -2.05 15.19 4.23
N ALA A 33 -2.35 14.93 5.49
CA ALA A 33 -3.61 14.32 5.93
C ALA A 33 -4.83 15.25 5.82
N THR A 34 -4.64 16.56 5.54
CA THR A 34 -5.75 17.46 5.17
C THR A 34 -6.18 17.32 3.72
N ARG A 35 -5.35 16.72 2.88
CA ARG A 35 -5.57 16.62 1.42
C ARG A 35 -5.81 15.19 0.95
N LEU A 36 -5.14 14.23 1.59
CA LEU A 36 -5.19 12.82 1.24
C LEU A 36 -5.59 11.99 2.47
N ASN A 37 -6.21 10.84 2.23
CA ASN A 37 -6.79 10.02 3.30
C ASN A 37 -6.00 8.73 3.61
N SER A 38 -4.88 8.51 2.90
CA SER A 38 -4.02 7.35 3.12
C SER A 38 -2.58 7.61 2.69
N VAL A 39 -1.66 6.81 3.20
CA VAL A 39 -0.26 6.80 2.78
C VAL A 39 0.31 5.39 2.85
N GLU A 40 1.19 5.03 1.91
CA GLU A 40 1.99 3.81 1.96
C GLU A 40 3.34 4.12 2.63
N VAL A 41 3.63 3.43 3.73
CA VAL A 41 4.84 3.63 4.53
C VAL A 41 5.92 2.63 4.14
N ASN A 42 7.01 3.09 3.55
CA ASN A 42 8.16 2.26 3.20
C ASN A 42 9.25 2.21 4.29
N TYR A 43 9.21 3.08 5.29
CA TYR A 43 10.14 3.09 6.43
C TYR A 43 10.22 1.72 7.12
N THR A 44 9.08 1.06 7.29
CA THR A 44 8.94 -0.24 7.96
C THR A 44 9.67 -1.39 7.24
N PHE A 45 10.02 -1.22 5.98
CA PHE A 45 10.80 -2.19 5.22
C PHE A 45 12.20 -2.42 5.84
N ARG A 46 12.80 -1.37 6.38
CA ARG A 46 14.16 -1.45 6.96
C ARG A 46 14.18 -1.42 8.49
N ARG A 47 13.16 -0.84 9.13
CA ARG A 47 13.15 -0.61 10.59
C ARG A 47 11.76 -0.84 11.15
N TYR A 48 11.66 -1.48 12.30
CA TYR A 48 10.41 -1.52 13.04
C TYR A 48 10.08 -0.11 13.58
N PRO A 49 8.85 0.36 13.48
CA PRO A 49 8.46 1.65 14.05
C PRO A 49 8.45 1.57 15.58
N SER A 50 8.88 2.63 16.25
CA SER A 50 8.71 2.75 17.70
C SER A 50 7.27 3.20 18.03
N GLU A 51 6.79 2.88 19.23
CA GLU A 51 5.49 3.33 19.74
C GLU A 51 5.38 4.86 19.68
N LYS A 52 6.43 5.59 20.09
CA LYS A 52 6.48 7.05 20.01
C LYS A 52 6.28 7.57 18.59
N LEU A 53 6.87 6.90 17.60
CA LEU A 53 6.70 7.28 16.19
C LEU A 53 5.26 7.05 15.73
N LEU A 54 4.68 5.89 16.05
CA LEU A 54 3.30 5.56 15.70
C LEU A 54 2.31 6.49 16.39
N ALA A 55 2.50 6.79 17.67
CA ALA A 55 1.68 7.75 18.40
C ALA A 55 1.70 9.14 17.73
N GLY A 56 2.87 9.57 17.25
CA GLY A 56 3.00 10.82 16.48
C GLY A 56 2.22 10.78 15.17
N TRP A 57 2.25 9.67 14.43
CA TRP A 57 1.46 9.51 13.20
C TRP A 57 -0.04 9.53 13.48
N ILE A 58 -0.47 8.83 14.52
CA ILE A 58 -1.87 8.77 14.94
C ILE A 58 -2.39 10.17 15.31
N ALA A 59 -1.61 10.91 16.10
CA ALA A 59 -1.98 12.26 16.54
C ALA A 59 -2.00 13.29 15.39
N SER A 60 -1.20 13.07 14.34
CA SER A 60 -1.08 14.00 13.20
C SER A 60 -2.11 13.76 12.09
N THR A 61 -3.03 12.80 12.24
CA THR A 61 -3.95 12.41 11.16
C THR A 61 -5.38 12.25 11.67
N PRO A 62 -6.41 12.53 10.85
CA PRO A 62 -7.81 12.34 11.24
C PRO A 62 -8.18 10.86 11.42
N ALA A 63 -9.28 10.57 12.09
CA ALA A 63 -9.73 9.19 12.41
C ALA A 63 -9.88 8.30 11.15
N GLY A 64 -10.36 8.86 10.04
CA GLY A 64 -10.53 8.15 8.77
C GLY A 64 -9.25 7.85 8.00
N PHE A 65 -8.09 8.37 8.42
CA PHE A 65 -6.81 8.20 7.73
C PHE A 65 -6.27 6.76 7.90
N ARG A 66 -5.68 6.21 6.83
CA ARG A 66 -5.09 4.87 6.85
C ARG A 66 -3.62 4.88 6.48
N PHE A 67 -2.84 4.10 7.22
CA PHE A 67 -1.45 3.79 6.93
C PHE A 67 -1.36 2.38 6.36
N SER A 68 -1.07 2.23 5.06
CA SER A 68 -0.61 0.96 4.53
C SER A 68 0.89 0.85 4.74
N VAL A 69 1.37 -0.30 5.17
CA VAL A 69 2.77 -0.46 5.58
C VAL A 69 3.45 -1.58 4.82
N LYS A 70 4.66 -1.32 4.34
CA LYS A 70 5.47 -2.34 3.68
C LYS A 70 6.10 -3.25 4.70
N ALA A 71 5.91 -4.56 4.55
CA ALA A 71 6.49 -5.58 5.41
C ALA A 71 8.02 -5.50 5.44
N ASN A 72 8.60 -5.86 6.60
CA ASN A 72 10.04 -5.77 6.80
C ASN A 72 10.80 -6.70 5.85
N GLN A 73 11.97 -6.22 5.35
CA GLN A 73 12.80 -6.96 4.41
C GLN A 73 13.27 -8.32 4.93
N LEU A 74 13.40 -8.48 6.25
CA LEU A 74 13.76 -9.77 6.84
C LEU A 74 12.75 -10.86 6.47
N ILE A 75 11.46 -10.52 6.40
CA ILE A 75 10.38 -11.46 6.02
C ILE A 75 10.45 -11.74 4.52
N THR A 76 10.43 -10.70 3.71
CA THR A 76 10.16 -10.81 2.26
C THR A 76 11.40 -11.03 1.40
N HIS A 77 12.55 -10.44 1.76
CA HIS A 77 13.78 -10.45 0.94
C HIS A 77 14.87 -11.37 1.50
N ILE A 78 15.04 -11.40 2.83
CA ILE A 78 16.06 -12.25 3.46
C ILE A 78 15.53 -13.67 3.63
N LYS A 79 14.45 -13.85 4.37
CA LYS A 79 13.81 -15.16 4.60
C LYS A 79 12.97 -15.62 3.40
N ARG A 80 12.51 -14.69 2.55
CA ARG A 80 11.70 -15.01 1.36
C ARG A 80 10.51 -15.89 1.72
N LEU A 81 9.81 -15.50 2.79
CA LEU A 81 8.68 -16.15 3.43
C LEU A 81 9.01 -17.47 4.18
N ARG A 82 10.23 -18.03 4.05
CA ARG A 82 10.63 -19.28 4.71
C ARG A 82 10.94 -19.02 6.19
N ASP A 83 10.46 -19.90 7.08
CA ASP A 83 10.68 -19.79 8.53
C ASP A 83 10.46 -18.36 9.07
N ALA A 84 9.43 -17.70 8.58
CA ALA A 84 9.19 -16.28 8.84
C ALA A 84 8.15 -16.03 9.96
N ARG A 85 7.68 -17.06 10.67
CA ARG A 85 6.64 -16.93 11.71
C ARG A 85 7.00 -15.89 12.76
N GLU A 86 8.10 -16.05 13.44
CA GLU A 86 8.50 -15.12 14.53
C GLU A 86 8.73 -13.69 14.04
N LEU A 87 9.37 -13.55 12.87
CA LEU A 87 9.60 -12.23 12.27
C LEU A 87 8.30 -11.55 11.88
N THR A 88 7.34 -12.32 11.36
CA THR A 88 6.01 -11.82 10.97
C THR A 88 5.22 -11.40 12.21
N GLN A 89 5.19 -12.23 13.25
CA GLN A 89 4.54 -11.90 14.52
C GLN A 89 5.14 -10.64 15.14
N ARG A 90 6.46 -10.56 15.23
CA ARG A 90 7.16 -9.38 15.77
C ARG A 90 6.86 -8.13 14.94
N PHE A 91 6.81 -8.25 13.61
CA PHE A 91 6.47 -7.14 12.73
C PHE A 91 5.04 -6.65 12.97
N LEU A 92 4.07 -7.57 12.99
CA LEU A 92 2.66 -7.22 13.22
C LEU A 92 2.45 -6.64 14.62
N SER A 93 3.10 -7.18 15.65
CA SER A 93 3.09 -6.62 17.01
C SER A 93 3.62 -5.19 17.04
N SER A 94 4.65 -4.87 16.25
CA SER A 94 5.16 -3.49 16.15
C SER A 94 4.18 -2.49 15.53
N LEU A 95 3.10 -2.96 14.90
CA LEU A 95 2.04 -2.15 14.30
C LEU A 95 0.78 -2.07 15.17
N GLN A 96 0.79 -2.67 16.36
CA GLN A 96 -0.39 -2.82 17.22
C GLN A 96 -1.10 -1.50 17.48
N LEU A 97 -0.37 -0.43 17.78
CA LEU A 97 -0.96 0.90 17.99
C LEU A 97 -1.77 1.42 16.78
N LEU A 98 -1.31 1.16 15.55
CA LEU A 98 -2.09 1.52 14.36
C LEU A 98 -3.36 0.67 14.23
N THR A 99 -3.29 -0.60 14.60
CA THR A 99 -4.42 -1.52 14.58
C THR A 99 -5.47 -1.09 15.61
N GLU A 100 -5.05 -0.83 16.86
CA GLU A 100 -5.92 -0.39 17.95
C GLU A 100 -6.57 0.97 17.67
N ALA A 101 -5.83 1.88 17.03
CA ALA A 101 -6.36 3.17 16.60
C ALA A 101 -7.27 3.07 15.35
N GLY A 102 -7.48 1.88 14.78
CA GLY A 102 -8.22 1.68 13.54
C GLY A 102 -7.60 2.35 12.32
N LYS A 103 -6.27 2.60 12.36
CA LYS A 103 -5.54 3.33 11.30
C LYS A 103 -4.62 2.44 10.46
N LEU A 104 -4.47 1.15 10.80
CA LEU A 104 -3.77 0.21 9.92
C LEU A 104 -4.64 -0.04 8.67
N GLY A 105 -4.11 0.27 7.49
CA GLY A 105 -4.73 0.00 6.19
C GLY A 105 -4.43 -1.43 5.74
N VAL A 106 -3.37 -1.59 4.97
CA VAL A 106 -2.96 -2.89 4.37
C VAL A 106 -1.48 -3.12 4.65
N VAL A 107 -1.09 -4.37 4.90
CA VAL A 107 0.33 -4.78 4.93
C VAL A 107 0.74 -5.27 3.56
N LEU A 108 1.74 -4.61 2.95
CA LEU A 108 2.29 -4.95 1.65
C LEU A 108 3.48 -5.90 1.78
N TYR A 109 3.34 -7.11 1.30
CA TYR A 109 4.41 -8.10 1.15
C TYR A 109 4.95 -8.08 -0.28
N GLN A 110 5.95 -7.23 -0.52
CA GLN A 110 6.63 -7.17 -1.81
C GLN A 110 7.74 -8.21 -1.86
N LEU A 111 7.69 -9.12 -2.84
CA LEU A 111 8.72 -10.17 -3.02
C LEU A 111 9.83 -9.73 -3.99
N PRO A 112 11.04 -10.26 -3.86
CA PRO A 112 12.14 -9.91 -4.76
C PRO A 112 11.94 -10.49 -6.18
N PRO A 113 12.48 -9.83 -7.22
CA PRO A 113 12.21 -10.19 -8.61
C PRO A 113 12.77 -11.55 -9.05
N PHE A 114 13.76 -12.08 -8.37
CA PHE A 114 14.33 -13.39 -8.63
C PHE A 114 13.61 -14.54 -7.94
N LEU A 115 12.66 -14.26 -7.05
CA LEU A 115 11.91 -15.30 -6.33
C LEU A 115 10.79 -15.83 -7.22
N LYS A 116 10.97 -17.04 -7.71
CA LYS A 116 9.95 -17.79 -8.45
C LYS A 116 8.85 -18.30 -7.54
N ALA A 117 7.70 -18.58 -8.13
CA ALA A 117 6.56 -19.13 -7.42
C ALA A 117 6.87 -20.44 -6.71
N ASP A 118 6.36 -20.54 -5.50
CA ASP A 118 6.32 -21.73 -4.66
C ASP A 118 4.96 -21.67 -3.92
N ALA A 119 3.97 -22.35 -4.48
CA ALA A 119 2.59 -22.28 -3.99
C ALA A 119 2.46 -22.84 -2.56
N ALA A 120 3.20 -23.89 -2.23
CA ALA A 120 3.21 -24.48 -0.89
C ALA A 120 3.76 -23.48 0.13
N LEU A 121 4.89 -22.84 -0.19
CA LEU A 121 5.48 -21.78 0.65
C LEU A 121 4.52 -20.60 0.83
N LEU A 122 3.82 -20.18 -0.23
CA LEU A 122 2.83 -19.10 -0.13
C LEU A 122 1.67 -19.51 0.77
N SER A 123 1.15 -20.73 0.62
CA SER A 123 0.07 -21.25 1.44
C SER A 123 0.45 -21.29 2.92
N ASP A 124 1.63 -21.80 3.24
CA ASP A 124 2.16 -21.83 4.61
C ASP A 124 2.30 -20.42 5.19
N PHE A 125 2.81 -19.49 4.40
CA PHE A 125 2.97 -18.10 4.85
C PHE A 125 1.61 -17.40 5.04
N LEU A 126 0.65 -17.58 4.15
CA LEU A 126 -0.70 -17.04 4.28
C LEU A 126 -1.37 -17.54 5.57
N GLY A 127 -1.14 -18.80 5.95
CA GLY A 127 -1.61 -19.37 7.22
C GLY A 127 -1.03 -18.74 8.49
N LEU A 128 0.01 -17.92 8.39
CA LEU A 128 0.58 -17.16 9.51
C LEU A 128 -0.12 -15.81 9.72
N LEU A 129 -0.85 -15.31 8.71
CA LEU A 129 -1.38 -13.95 8.71
C LEU A 129 -2.74 -13.91 9.41
N PRO A 130 -2.94 -12.99 10.38
CA PRO A 130 -4.23 -12.82 11.02
C PRO A 130 -5.30 -12.35 10.04
N ALA A 131 -6.47 -12.97 10.02
CA ALA A 131 -7.58 -12.59 9.14
C ALA A 131 -8.06 -11.14 9.32
N ALA A 132 -7.83 -10.56 10.51
CA ALA A 132 -8.16 -9.17 10.80
C ALA A 132 -7.20 -8.15 10.14
N VAL A 133 -6.05 -8.59 9.64
CA VAL A 133 -5.05 -7.72 9.01
C VAL A 133 -5.11 -7.90 7.50
N ARG A 134 -5.57 -6.87 6.78
CA ARG A 134 -5.55 -6.87 5.32
C ARG A 134 -4.13 -7.00 4.81
N SER A 135 -3.89 -7.96 3.92
CA SER A 135 -2.58 -8.25 3.36
C SER A 135 -2.62 -8.21 1.84
N THR A 136 -1.59 -7.64 1.22
CA THR A 136 -1.43 -7.61 -0.23
C THR A 136 -0.05 -8.10 -0.64
N PHE A 137 0.03 -8.81 -1.78
CA PHE A 137 1.27 -9.37 -2.29
C PHE A 137 1.65 -8.73 -3.62
N GLU A 138 2.82 -8.09 -3.66
CA GLU A 138 3.43 -7.62 -4.89
C GLU A 138 4.45 -8.66 -5.38
N PHE A 139 4.06 -9.41 -6.37
CA PHE A 139 4.94 -10.34 -7.07
C PHE A 139 5.74 -9.61 -8.14
N ARG A 140 6.99 -9.99 -8.30
CA ARG A 140 7.93 -9.38 -9.26
C ARG A 140 8.54 -10.38 -10.24
N HIS A 141 7.97 -11.59 -10.30
CA HIS A 141 8.30 -12.65 -11.24
C HIS A 141 6.99 -13.19 -11.81
N ASP A 142 6.95 -13.44 -13.12
CA ASP A 142 5.76 -13.87 -13.86
C ASP A 142 5.22 -15.24 -13.42
N SER A 143 6.09 -16.13 -12.95
CA SER A 143 5.70 -17.45 -12.46
C SER A 143 4.64 -17.42 -11.33
N TRP A 144 4.46 -16.29 -10.65
CA TRP A 144 3.45 -16.13 -9.61
C TRP A 144 2.03 -15.89 -10.17
N PHE A 145 1.89 -15.60 -11.45
CA PHE A 145 0.59 -15.29 -12.05
C PHE A 145 -0.09 -16.54 -12.59
N THR A 146 -0.49 -17.40 -11.66
CA THR A 146 -1.18 -18.67 -11.94
C THR A 146 -2.51 -18.73 -11.17
N GLU A 147 -3.47 -19.51 -11.69
CA GLU A 147 -4.76 -19.68 -11.02
C GLU A 147 -4.61 -20.35 -9.64
N GLU A 148 -3.62 -21.21 -9.47
CA GLU A 148 -3.30 -21.81 -8.17
C GLU A 148 -2.95 -20.73 -7.14
N VAL A 149 -2.04 -19.80 -7.49
CA VAL A 149 -1.66 -18.68 -6.62
C VAL A 149 -2.85 -17.76 -6.34
N PHE A 150 -3.65 -17.43 -7.36
CA PHE A 150 -4.84 -16.59 -7.18
C PHE A 150 -5.88 -17.25 -6.27
N THR A 151 -6.03 -18.56 -6.34
CA THR A 151 -6.92 -19.32 -5.46
C THR A 151 -6.46 -19.24 -4.00
N LEU A 152 -5.16 -19.42 -3.74
CA LEU A 152 -4.59 -19.28 -2.40
C LEU A 152 -4.82 -17.87 -1.83
N LEU A 153 -4.60 -16.82 -2.65
CA LEU A 153 -4.86 -15.44 -2.24
C LEU A 153 -6.35 -15.21 -1.91
N ARG A 154 -7.27 -15.73 -2.75
CA ARG A 154 -8.73 -15.62 -2.50
C ARG A 154 -9.14 -16.29 -1.20
N GLN A 155 -8.64 -17.48 -0.93
CA GLN A 155 -8.94 -18.22 0.31
C GLN A 155 -8.49 -17.46 1.55
N ALA A 156 -7.37 -16.76 1.47
CA ALA A 156 -6.84 -15.93 2.56
C ALA A 156 -7.39 -14.50 2.57
N ASN A 157 -8.29 -14.12 1.64
CA ASN A 157 -8.71 -12.73 1.42
C ASN A 157 -7.53 -11.76 1.32
N ALA A 158 -6.44 -12.18 0.66
CA ALA A 158 -5.25 -11.38 0.42
C ALA A 158 -5.28 -10.82 -1.01
N ALA A 159 -4.98 -9.54 -1.17
CA ALA A 159 -5.04 -8.90 -2.49
C ALA A 159 -3.78 -9.17 -3.32
N LEU A 160 -3.96 -9.43 -4.62
CA LEU A 160 -2.89 -9.25 -5.59
C LEU A 160 -2.62 -7.75 -5.73
N CYS A 161 -1.39 -7.32 -5.48
CA CYS A 161 -0.99 -5.95 -5.71
C CYS A 161 -0.87 -5.65 -7.21
N LEU A 162 -1.70 -4.76 -7.72
CA LEU A 162 -1.68 -4.31 -9.10
C LEU A 162 -0.62 -3.21 -9.25
N ALA A 163 0.64 -3.63 -9.34
CA ALA A 163 1.78 -2.73 -9.44
C ALA A 163 2.17 -2.49 -10.89
N GLU A 164 2.27 -1.23 -11.28
CA GLU A 164 2.84 -0.86 -12.59
C GLU A 164 4.33 -1.17 -12.64
N SER A 165 4.77 -1.72 -13.76
CA SER A 165 6.16 -2.05 -14.04
C SER A 165 6.38 -2.06 -15.55
N GLU A 166 7.53 -1.58 -16.00
CA GLU A 166 7.94 -1.66 -17.40
C GLU A 166 8.28 -3.09 -17.85
N LYS A 167 8.66 -3.94 -16.90
CA LYS A 167 9.20 -5.29 -17.16
C LYS A 167 8.21 -6.42 -16.92
N LEU A 168 7.10 -6.16 -16.24
CA LEU A 168 6.18 -7.19 -15.79
C LEU A 168 4.75 -6.68 -15.85
N VAL A 169 3.92 -7.35 -16.64
CA VAL A 169 2.48 -7.07 -16.70
C VAL A 169 1.78 -7.88 -15.62
N VAL A 170 1.21 -7.20 -14.65
CA VAL A 170 0.40 -7.83 -13.60
C VAL A 170 -1.02 -8.02 -14.14
N PRO A 171 -1.58 -9.25 -14.10
CA PRO A 171 -2.95 -9.48 -14.57
C PRO A 171 -3.96 -8.78 -13.66
N ASP A 172 -5.05 -8.27 -14.27
CA ASP A 172 -6.12 -7.58 -13.55
C ASP A 172 -7.08 -8.60 -12.90
N VAL A 173 -6.62 -9.17 -11.79
CA VAL A 173 -7.37 -10.20 -11.04
C VAL A 173 -7.62 -9.71 -9.62
N SER A 174 -8.90 -9.65 -9.24
CA SER A 174 -9.27 -9.39 -7.84
C SER A 174 -9.26 -10.69 -7.04
N THR A 175 -8.47 -10.71 -5.96
CA THR A 175 -8.30 -11.88 -5.09
C THR A 175 -8.80 -11.65 -3.66
N ALA A 176 -9.29 -10.44 -3.35
CA ALA A 176 -9.78 -10.07 -2.01
C ALA A 176 -11.03 -9.17 -2.11
N ASN A 177 -11.64 -8.89 -0.97
CA ASN A 177 -12.73 -7.91 -0.85
C ASN A 177 -12.22 -6.45 -0.89
N PHE A 178 -10.99 -6.24 -1.26
CA PHE A 178 -10.36 -4.95 -1.53
C PHE A 178 -9.33 -5.09 -2.65
N VAL A 179 -8.93 -3.96 -3.24
CA VAL A 179 -7.89 -3.88 -4.27
C VAL A 179 -6.75 -2.97 -3.83
N TYR A 180 -5.55 -3.25 -4.32
CA TYR A 180 -4.36 -2.49 -3.98
C TYR A 180 -3.55 -2.15 -5.22
N TYR A 181 -3.39 -0.86 -5.51
CA TYR A 181 -2.69 -0.34 -6.67
C TYR A 181 -1.40 0.36 -6.27
N ARG A 182 -0.32 0.10 -6.99
CA ARG A 182 0.93 0.85 -6.92
C ARG A 182 1.25 1.43 -8.29
N LEU A 183 1.05 2.71 -8.44
CA LEU A 183 1.12 3.46 -9.68
C LEU A 183 2.48 4.15 -9.78
N ARG A 184 3.22 3.89 -10.87
CA ARG A 184 4.64 4.21 -10.96
C ARG A 184 5.05 4.93 -12.24
N LYS A 185 4.12 5.24 -13.13
CA LYS A 185 4.44 6.05 -14.31
C LYS A 185 4.92 7.43 -13.87
N PRO A 186 5.94 8.00 -14.53
CA PRO A 186 6.41 9.35 -14.25
C PRO A 186 5.30 10.39 -14.39
N GLU A 187 4.45 10.22 -15.40
CA GLU A 187 3.32 11.09 -15.71
C GLU A 187 2.09 10.29 -16.11
N TYR A 188 0.91 10.86 -15.83
CA TYR A 188 -0.39 10.35 -16.27
C TYR A 188 -1.12 11.44 -17.04
N SER A 189 -1.44 11.18 -18.30
CA SER A 189 -2.30 12.04 -19.11
C SER A 189 -3.70 12.19 -18.49
N ALA A 190 -4.45 13.20 -18.85
CA ALA A 190 -5.82 13.38 -18.40
C ALA A 190 -6.74 12.19 -18.76
N ALA A 191 -6.48 11.53 -19.88
CA ALA A 191 -7.21 10.34 -20.29
C ALA A 191 -6.91 9.13 -19.37
N GLU A 192 -5.63 8.88 -19.07
CA GLU A 192 -5.21 7.80 -18.16
C GLU A 192 -5.76 8.01 -16.75
N ARG A 193 -5.76 9.25 -16.25
CA ARG A 193 -6.36 9.55 -14.94
C ARG A 193 -7.86 9.30 -14.90
N ARG A 194 -8.58 9.59 -16.00
CA ARG A 194 -10.01 9.24 -16.12
C ARG A 194 -10.22 7.73 -16.14
N GLN A 195 -9.49 7.00 -16.97
CA GLN A 195 -9.57 5.54 -17.03
C GLN A 195 -9.26 4.89 -15.69
N LEU A 196 -8.26 5.41 -14.95
CA LEU A 196 -7.95 4.97 -13.60
C LEU A 196 -9.14 5.22 -12.66
N ALA A 197 -9.74 6.41 -12.69
CA ALA A 197 -10.90 6.74 -11.85
C ALA A 197 -12.10 5.84 -12.16
N GLU A 198 -12.38 5.57 -13.44
CA GLU A 198 -13.44 4.65 -13.89
C GLU A 198 -13.17 3.22 -13.38
N ARG A 199 -11.94 2.73 -13.53
CA ARG A 199 -11.52 1.41 -13.04
C ARG A 199 -11.68 1.28 -11.53
N ILE A 200 -11.28 2.32 -10.77
CA ILE A 200 -11.45 2.35 -9.32
C ILE A 200 -12.94 2.45 -8.95
N GLY A 201 -13.70 3.28 -9.65
CA GLY A 201 -15.16 3.39 -9.49
C GLY A 201 -15.88 2.05 -9.65
N ALA A 202 -15.49 1.25 -10.63
CA ALA A 202 -16.01 -0.10 -10.82
C ALA A 202 -15.71 -1.02 -9.61
N GLN A 203 -14.52 -0.93 -9.01
CA GLN A 203 -14.20 -1.72 -7.79
C GLN A 203 -15.08 -1.28 -6.61
N LEU A 204 -15.28 0.03 -6.44
CA LEU A 204 -16.12 0.58 -5.37
C LEU A 204 -17.59 0.19 -5.56
N ALA A 205 -18.08 0.15 -6.79
CA ALA A 205 -19.44 -0.33 -7.12
C ALA A 205 -19.65 -1.82 -6.78
N HIS A 206 -18.58 -2.61 -6.76
CA HIS A 206 -18.60 -3.99 -6.27
C HIS A 206 -18.32 -4.12 -4.76
N GLU A 207 -18.54 -3.04 -3.99
CA GLU A 207 -18.34 -2.96 -2.54
C GLU A 207 -16.92 -3.29 -2.07
N ARG A 208 -15.93 -3.18 -2.97
CA ARG A 208 -14.52 -3.36 -2.61
C ARG A 208 -13.89 -2.05 -2.15
N ASP A 209 -13.16 -2.09 -1.06
CA ASP A 209 -12.27 -0.98 -0.70
C ASP A 209 -11.11 -0.90 -1.72
N ALA A 210 -10.73 0.30 -2.11
CA ALA A 210 -9.60 0.53 -3.02
C ALA A 210 -8.49 1.30 -2.32
N PHE A 211 -7.27 0.74 -2.32
CA PHE A 211 -6.06 1.38 -1.83
C PHE A 211 -5.17 1.72 -3.03
N VAL A 212 -4.90 3.00 -3.25
CA VAL A 212 -4.22 3.49 -4.46
C VAL A 212 -3.05 4.39 -4.08
N TYR A 213 -1.84 3.98 -4.42
CA TYR A 213 -0.62 4.72 -4.06
C TYR A 213 0.21 5.07 -5.29
N PHE A 214 0.44 6.36 -5.46
CA PHE A 214 1.35 6.90 -6.47
C PHE A 214 2.77 6.96 -5.92
N LYS A 215 3.73 6.48 -6.69
CA LYS A 215 5.14 6.53 -6.31
C LYS A 215 5.85 7.67 -7.06
N HIS A 216 5.78 8.87 -6.51
CA HIS A 216 6.52 10.05 -6.96
C HIS A 216 7.21 10.65 -5.74
N GLU A 217 8.52 10.45 -5.63
CA GLU A 217 9.29 10.88 -4.46
C GLU A 217 9.88 12.28 -4.68
N GLU A 218 10.25 12.59 -5.93
CA GLU A 218 10.95 13.83 -6.28
C GLU A 218 10.00 15.00 -6.54
N THR A 219 8.80 14.72 -7.06
CA THR A 219 7.85 15.72 -7.52
C THR A 219 6.46 15.50 -6.94
N PRO A 220 5.60 16.55 -6.84
CA PRO A 220 4.31 16.51 -6.16
C PRO A 220 3.19 15.85 -6.98
N GLU A 221 3.41 15.53 -8.26
CA GLU A 221 2.38 15.08 -9.20
C GLU A 221 1.59 13.88 -8.65
N GLY A 222 2.28 12.89 -8.06
CA GLY A 222 1.60 11.74 -7.48
C GLY A 222 0.62 12.10 -6.37
N ALA A 223 0.96 13.09 -5.53
CA ALA A 223 0.07 13.58 -4.49
C ALA A 223 -1.11 14.38 -5.07
N LEU A 224 -0.87 15.15 -6.14
CA LEU A 224 -1.93 15.88 -6.86
C LEU A 224 -2.89 14.91 -7.57
N TYR A 225 -2.37 13.85 -8.21
CA TYR A 225 -3.19 12.81 -8.84
C TYR A 225 -4.03 12.03 -7.82
N ALA A 226 -3.47 11.72 -6.65
CA ALA A 226 -4.22 11.09 -5.57
C ALA A 226 -5.37 11.97 -5.07
N GLY A 227 -5.13 13.28 -4.94
CA GLY A 227 -6.15 14.26 -4.58
C GLY A 227 -7.26 14.36 -5.63
N GLU A 228 -6.90 14.42 -6.93
CA GLU A 228 -7.87 14.41 -8.04
C GLU A 228 -8.73 13.13 -8.01
N LEU A 229 -8.11 11.97 -7.77
CA LEU A 229 -8.82 10.70 -7.69
C LEU A 229 -9.85 10.67 -6.56
N ILE A 230 -9.50 11.19 -5.38
CA ILE A 230 -10.42 11.30 -4.23
C ILE A 230 -11.61 12.20 -4.59
N GLN A 231 -11.36 13.36 -5.20
CA GLN A 231 -12.41 14.32 -5.58
C GLN A 231 -13.40 13.70 -6.58
N ARG A 232 -12.88 12.97 -7.59
CA ARG A 232 -13.72 12.29 -8.61
C ARG A 232 -14.56 11.15 -8.03
N ALA A 233 -14.09 10.47 -7.00
CA ALA A 233 -14.83 9.38 -6.36
C ALA A 233 -15.87 9.87 -5.34
N ALA A 234 -15.82 11.14 -4.95
CA ALA A 234 -16.78 11.76 -4.02
C ALA A 234 -17.98 12.42 -4.72
N GLY A 235 -17.92 12.65 -6.02
CA GLY A 235 -18.99 13.20 -6.86
C GLY A 235 -19.67 12.15 -7.70
#